data_a014f9d4472317aa730d31a6865a36f5
#
_entry.id   a014f9d4472317aa730d31a6865a36f5
#
_cell.length_a   1.000
_cell.length_b   1.000
_cell.length_c   1.000
_cell.angle_alpha   90.00
_cell.angle_beta   90.00
_cell.angle_gamma   90.00
#
_symmetry.space_group_name_H-M   'P 1'
#
loop_
_entity.id
_entity.type
_entity.pdbx_description
1 polymer ?
#
loop_
_entity_poly.entity_id
_entity_poly.type
_entity_poly.pdbx_seq_one_letter_code
_entity_poly.pdbx_strand_id
1 'polypeptide(L)'
;MRLATILSESGRNVATGTSHAVGLALGLAIACGLLSGVDALTVIGLEQDATAYQASAAHVRTVSAPSAVDPDACAALTDSSSVQAAGALVPTEPLIPSATPANPLQAFSVTTSLGRVLGVDAPHPEGVWVSETLAQTLGLSVGGTLGTSDGPLVVAGTFPWPQDGRDSRLGLAVLVPTTVDQRYDECWAAGWPTTGAVDDLLRTVVDVEPQSTEAVTVGQVNTSLGKSFDAHQAFEERPTRFAPWGCAGVGFVLGYWGLRRRRLEHAGARHAGQSRSAQLATASLETAVWAGAGAVVGGSALLVLVTLSGAHDQAAVFRLAAQGVALGALGALLGATVAVSLVRERHLFRYFKDR
;
A
#
# COMPACT_ATOMS: atom_id res chain seq x y z
N MET A 1 51.72 3.49 -7.67
CA MET A 1 51.20 3.10 -8.98
C MET A 1 50.41 4.26 -9.58
N ARG A 2 50.45 4.46 -10.90
CA ARG A 2 49.60 5.50 -11.57
C ARG A 2 48.15 5.00 -11.66
N LEU A 3 47.17 5.88 -11.53
CA LEU A 3 45.73 5.53 -11.64
C LEU A 3 45.39 4.74 -12.92
N ALA A 4 45.99 5.10 -14.05
CA ALA A 4 45.82 4.39 -15.32
C ALA A 4 46.25 2.91 -15.25
N THR A 5 47.29 2.58 -14.48
CA THR A 5 47.76 1.21 -14.30
C THR A 5 46.77 0.40 -13.46
N ILE A 6 46.19 1.00 -12.42
CA ILE A 6 45.16 0.35 -11.56
C ILE A 6 43.91 0.05 -12.38
N LEU A 7 43.43 1.00 -13.19
CA LEU A 7 42.27 0.82 -14.07
C LEU A 7 42.50 -0.28 -15.11
N SER A 8 43.69 -0.29 -15.76
CA SER A 8 44.04 -1.30 -16.73
C SER A 8 44.12 -2.71 -16.12
N GLU A 9 44.68 -2.83 -14.93
CA GLU A 9 44.78 -4.11 -14.21
C GLU A 9 43.39 -4.63 -13.80
N SER A 10 42.55 -3.77 -13.18
CA SER A 10 41.17 -4.12 -12.81
C SER A 10 40.34 -4.53 -14.04
N GLY A 11 40.40 -3.77 -15.12
CA GLY A 11 39.70 -4.08 -16.37
C GLY A 11 40.11 -5.42 -16.96
N ARG A 12 41.43 -5.73 -16.96
CA ARG A 12 41.94 -7.01 -17.46
C ARG A 12 41.48 -8.18 -16.59
N ASN A 13 41.50 -8.05 -15.25
CA ASN A 13 41.04 -9.09 -14.31
C ASN A 13 39.56 -9.40 -14.48
N VAL A 14 38.73 -8.40 -14.76
CA VAL A 14 37.33 -8.59 -15.06
C VAL A 14 37.14 -9.26 -16.43
N ALA A 15 37.85 -8.80 -17.44
CA ALA A 15 37.72 -9.30 -18.82
C ALA A 15 38.20 -10.76 -18.97
N THR A 16 39.28 -11.15 -18.26
CA THR A 16 39.83 -12.52 -18.31
C THR A 16 39.07 -13.50 -17.40
N GLY A 17 38.07 -13.06 -16.66
CA GLY A 17 37.29 -13.91 -15.77
C GLY A 17 37.98 -14.29 -14.46
N THR A 18 39.22 -13.84 -14.21
CA THR A 18 39.97 -14.16 -12.99
C THR A 18 39.31 -13.63 -11.72
N SER A 19 38.53 -12.55 -11.82
CA SER A 19 37.73 -11.98 -10.74
C SER A 19 36.42 -12.71 -10.46
N HIS A 20 36.03 -13.70 -11.27
CA HIS A 20 34.70 -14.34 -11.25
C HIS A 20 33.53 -13.31 -11.26
N ALA A 21 33.73 -12.15 -11.88
CA ALA A 21 32.84 -10.99 -11.87
C ALA A 21 31.40 -11.34 -12.29
N VAL A 22 31.24 -12.14 -13.36
CA VAL A 22 29.91 -12.53 -13.84
C VAL A 22 29.16 -13.38 -12.83
N GLY A 23 29.80 -14.38 -12.24
CA GLY A 23 29.15 -15.22 -11.23
C GLY A 23 28.77 -14.47 -9.94
N LEU A 24 29.65 -13.54 -9.50
CA LEU A 24 29.37 -12.68 -8.33
C LEU A 24 28.26 -11.65 -8.63
N ALA A 25 28.28 -11.06 -9.83
CA ALA A 25 27.21 -10.13 -10.25
C ALA A 25 25.84 -10.82 -10.34
N LEU A 26 25.77 -12.01 -10.96
CA LEU A 26 24.55 -12.80 -11.00
C LEU A 26 24.09 -13.25 -9.61
N GLY A 27 25.02 -13.70 -8.76
CA GLY A 27 24.72 -14.05 -7.37
C GLY A 27 24.11 -12.89 -6.59
N LEU A 28 24.67 -11.68 -6.74
CA LEU A 28 24.14 -10.47 -6.12
C LEU A 28 22.76 -10.10 -6.70
N ALA A 29 22.64 -10.09 -8.02
CA ALA A 29 21.39 -9.76 -8.71
C ALA A 29 20.24 -10.69 -8.30
N ILE A 30 20.49 -12.00 -8.26
CA ILE A 30 19.48 -12.99 -7.90
C ILE A 30 19.12 -12.85 -6.41
N ALA A 31 20.11 -12.88 -5.53
CA ALA A 31 19.84 -12.88 -4.09
C ALA A 31 19.19 -11.57 -3.61
N CYS A 32 19.75 -10.41 -4.00
CA CYS A 32 19.16 -9.12 -3.64
C CYS A 32 17.87 -8.83 -4.42
N GLY A 33 17.79 -9.27 -5.68
CA GLY A 33 16.56 -9.16 -6.48
C GLY A 33 15.40 -9.95 -5.89
N LEU A 34 15.64 -11.18 -5.40
CA LEU A 34 14.62 -11.98 -4.73
C LEU A 34 14.22 -11.38 -3.38
N LEU A 35 15.17 -11.01 -2.52
CA LEU A 35 14.86 -10.41 -1.22
C LEU A 35 14.07 -9.10 -1.37
N SER A 36 14.54 -8.21 -2.22
CA SER A 36 13.85 -6.92 -2.48
C SER A 36 12.54 -7.12 -3.25
N GLY A 37 12.45 -8.14 -4.12
CA GLY A 37 11.24 -8.48 -4.85
C GLY A 37 10.13 -8.98 -3.92
N VAL A 38 10.47 -9.85 -2.95
CA VAL A 38 9.51 -10.30 -1.93
C VAL A 38 9.04 -9.14 -1.07
N ASP A 39 9.93 -8.20 -0.68
CA ASP A 39 9.52 -7.01 0.07
C ASP A 39 8.59 -6.11 -0.76
N ALA A 40 8.93 -5.89 -2.04
CA ALA A 40 8.08 -5.13 -2.96
C ALA A 40 6.69 -5.75 -3.11
N LEU A 41 6.61 -7.06 -3.33
CA LEU A 41 5.33 -7.77 -3.45
C LEU A 41 4.51 -7.71 -2.15
N THR A 42 5.17 -7.75 -0.99
CA THR A 42 4.50 -7.58 0.31
C THR A 42 3.89 -6.18 0.43
N VAL A 43 4.63 -5.13 0.04
CA VAL A 43 4.13 -3.74 0.07
C VAL A 43 2.98 -3.55 -0.92
N ILE A 44 3.09 -4.10 -2.12
CA ILE A 44 2.00 -4.08 -3.12
C ILE A 44 0.75 -4.77 -2.59
N GLY A 45 0.91 -5.91 -1.92
CA GLY A 45 -0.21 -6.60 -1.27
C GLY A 45 -0.89 -5.73 -0.21
N LEU A 46 -0.13 -5.02 0.64
CA LEU A 46 -0.69 -4.08 1.62
C LEU A 46 -1.44 -2.91 0.96
N GLU A 47 -0.94 -2.37 -0.18
CA GLU A 47 -1.67 -1.35 -0.95
C GLU A 47 -2.99 -1.89 -1.50
N GLN A 48 -2.99 -3.13 -2.02
CA GLN A 48 -4.19 -3.78 -2.53
C GLN A 48 -5.21 -4.04 -1.42
N ASP A 49 -4.77 -4.52 -0.26
CA ASP A 49 -5.61 -4.72 0.91
C ASP A 49 -6.22 -3.40 1.40
N ALA A 50 -5.43 -2.32 1.46
CA ALA A 50 -5.90 -0.99 1.81
C ALA A 50 -6.95 -0.48 0.83
N THR A 51 -6.71 -0.65 -0.47
CA THR A 51 -7.64 -0.25 -1.54
C THR A 51 -8.92 -1.08 -1.47
N ALA A 52 -8.84 -2.39 -1.26
CA ALA A 52 -9.99 -3.26 -1.10
C ALA A 52 -10.82 -2.90 0.14
N TYR A 53 -10.15 -2.57 1.26
CA TYR A 53 -10.80 -2.13 2.48
C TYR A 53 -11.59 -0.83 2.28
N GLN A 54 -11.05 0.14 1.54
CA GLN A 54 -11.77 1.37 1.19
C GLN A 54 -12.89 1.12 0.18
N ALA A 55 -12.62 0.37 -0.88
CA ALA A 55 -13.61 0.09 -1.93
C ALA A 55 -14.83 -0.67 -1.41
N SER A 56 -14.63 -1.54 -0.41
CA SER A 56 -15.74 -2.26 0.24
C SER A 56 -16.52 -1.44 1.26
N ALA A 57 -16.22 -0.15 1.44
CA ALA A 57 -16.77 0.72 2.48
C ALA A 57 -16.53 0.20 3.92
N ALA A 58 -15.52 -0.66 4.13
CA ALA A 58 -15.15 -1.12 5.47
C ALA A 58 -14.55 -0.01 6.35
N HIS A 59 -14.05 1.07 5.75
CA HIS A 59 -13.57 2.27 6.43
C HIS A 59 -14.69 3.21 6.90
N VAL A 60 -15.95 2.93 6.54
CA VAL A 60 -17.12 3.73 6.94
C VAL A 60 -17.63 3.21 8.29
N ARG A 61 -17.55 4.09 9.29
CA ARG A 61 -18.05 3.85 10.66
C ARG A 61 -19.45 4.40 10.76
N THR A 62 -20.27 3.79 11.60
CA THR A 62 -21.67 4.19 11.79
C THR A 62 -21.98 4.31 13.27
N VAL A 63 -22.82 5.29 13.63
CA VAL A 63 -23.51 5.29 14.92
C VAL A 63 -25.01 5.18 14.65
N SER A 64 -25.68 4.32 15.38
CA SER A 64 -27.13 4.17 15.34
C SER A 64 -27.72 4.53 16.69
N ALA A 65 -28.65 5.49 16.66
CA ALA A 65 -29.39 5.99 17.80
C ALA A 65 -30.74 6.52 17.28
N PRO A 66 -31.83 5.72 17.37
CA PRO A 66 -33.13 6.09 16.78
C PRO A 66 -33.61 7.47 17.22
N SER A 67 -33.92 8.33 16.25
CA SER A 67 -34.42 9.70 16.44
C SER A 67 -33.56 10.60 17.35
N ALA A 68 -32.27 10.24 17.53
CA ALA A 68 -31.37 10.96 18.43
C ALA A 68 -30.13 11.55 17.74
N VAL A 69 -29.94 11.29 16.45
CA VAL A 69 -28.80 11.80 15.69
C VAL A 69 -29.08 13.21 15.18
N ASP A 70 -28.18 14.16 15.50
CA ASP A 70 -28.20 15.52 14.99
C ASP A 70 -27.53 15.56 13.59
N PRO A 71 -28.25 15.96 12.52
CA PRO A 71 -27.70 15.97 11.16
C PRO A 71 -26.59 17.01 10.98
N ASP A 72 -26.68 18.16 11.65
CA ASP A 72 -25.68 19.23 11.53
C ASP A 72 -24.40 18.84 12.25
N ALA A 73 -24.52 18.28 13.45
CA ALA A 73 -23.37 17.71 14.16
C ALA A 73 -22.72 16.57 13.38
N CYS A 74 -23.52 15.70 12.74
CA CYS A 74 -23.02 14.64 11.85
C CYS A 74 -22.24 15.21 10.66
N ALA A 75 -22.78 16.22 9.97
CA ALA A 75 -22.12 16.88 8.85
C ALA A 75 -20.83 17.60 9.28
N ALA A 76 -20.82 18.23 10.48
CA ALA A 76 -19.67 18.94 11.05
C ALA A 76 -18.50 18.01 11.41
N LEU A 77 -18.69 16.68 11.47
CA LEU A 77 -17.59 15.74 11.67
C LEU A 77 -16.51 15.88 10.58
N THR A 78 -16.86 16.36 9.41
CA THR A 78 -15.90 16.64 8.31
C THR A 78 -14.92 17.77 8.61
N ASP A 79 -15.13 18.56 9.66
CA ASP A 79 -14.17 19.56 10.13
C ASP A 79 -12.97 18.93 10.83
N SER A 80 -13.11 17.67 11.25
CA SER A 80 -12.01 16.88 11.79
C SER A 80 -11.16 16.29 10.68
N SER A 81 -9.84 16.38 10.81
CA SER A 81 -8.90 15.76 9.86
C SER A 81 -9.00 14.23 9.78
N SER A 82 -9.66 13.60 10.74
CA SER A 82 -9.88 12.14 10.79
C SER A 82 -11.06 11.68 9.93
N VAL A 83 -11.94 12.59 9.50
CA VAL A 83 -13.16 12.28 8.77
C VAL A 83 -13.14 12.94 7.40
N GLN A 84 -13.24 12.13 6.35
CA GLN A 84 -13.22 12.58 4.96
C GLN A 84 -14.62 12.98 4.47
N ALA A 85 -15.64 12.24 4.92
CA ALA A 85 -17.02 12.49 4.60
C ALA A 85 -17.93 11.97 5.72
N ALA A 86 -19.03 12.66 5.98
CA ALA A 86 -20.04 12.20 6.93
C ALA A 86 -21.43 12.65 6.48
N GLY A 87 -22.45 11.89 6.92
CA GLY A 87 -23.86 12.23 6.64
C GLY A 87 -24.80 11.30 7.38
N ALA A 88 -26.04 11.78 7.54
CA ALA A 88 -27.06 11.08 8.31
C ALA A 88 -28.14 10.48 7.42
N LEU A 89 -28.77 9.42 7.93
CA LEU A 89 -29.92 8.77 7.27
C LEU A 89 -30.95 8.32 8.30
N VAL A 90 -32.20 8.28 7.82
CA VAL A 90 -33.35 7.75 8.59
C VAL A 90 -34.27 6.99 7.61
N PRO A 91 -34.77 5.79 7.98
CA PRO A 91 -35.78 5.10 7.19
C PRO A 91 -37.06 5.96 7.06
N THR A 92 -37.66 5.94 5.87
CA THR A 92 -38.96 6.57 5.63
C THR A 92 -39.97 5.53 5.16
N GLU A 93 -41.20 5.95 4.93
CA GLU A 93 -42.22 5.07 4.36
C GLU A 93 -41.74 4.50 3.00
N PRO A 94 -41.93 3.21 2.75
CA PRO A 94 -41.55 2.58 1.50
C PRO A 94 -42.25 3.20 0.31
N LEU A 95 -41.52 3.46 -0.77
CA LEU A 95 -42.08 3.97 -2.01
C LEU A 95 -42.75 2.82 -2.80
N ILE A 96 -43.98 3.05 -3.30
CA ILE A 96 -44.69 2.07 -4.10
C ILE A 96 -44.50 2.40 -5.58
N PRO A 97 -43.71 1.63 -6.34
CA PRO A 97 -43.52 1.87 -7.76
C PRO A 97 -44.80 1.59 -8.54
N SER A 98 -45.17 2.47 -9.46
CA SER A 98 -46.35 2.28 -10.32
C SER A 98 -46.23 1.03 -11.20
N ALA A 99 -45.04 0.65 -11.59
CA ALA A 99 -44.76 -0.54 -12.40
C ALA A 99 -44.88 -1.86 -11.63
N THR A 100 -44.57 -1.85 -10.33
CA THR A 100 -44.55 -3.04 -9.47
C THR A 100 -45.15 -2.76 -8.09
N PRO A 101 -46.47 -2.49 -7.99
CA PRO A 101 -47.09 -2.06 -6.73
C PRO A 101 -47.02 -3.07 -5.60
N ALA A 102 -46.87 -4.36 -5.92
CA ALA A 102 -46.70 -5.44 -4.93
C ALA A 102 -45.32 -5.50 -4.28
N ASN A 103 -44.33 -4.78 -4.81
CA ASN A 103 -42.96 -4.78 -4.33
C ASN A 103 -42.53 -3.35 -3.95
N PRO A 104 -42.89 -2.88 -2.75
CA PRO A 104 -42.50 -1.55 -2.29
C PRO A 104 -40.96 -1.47 -2.13
N LEU A 105 -40.41 -0.31 -2.50
CA LEU A 105 -38.97 -0.04 -2.40
C LEU A 105 -38.64 0.58 -1.03
N GLN A 106 -37.61 0.14 -0.40
CA GLN A 106 -37.12 0.79 0.81
C GLN A 106 -36.64 2.22 0.48
N ALA A 107 -37.07 3.16 1.28
CA ALA A 107 -36.70 4.56 1.12
C ALA A 107 -36.07 5.09 2.41
N PHE A 108 -35.11 5.98 2.23
CA PHE A 108 -34.43 6.64 3.33
C PHE A 108 -34.37 8.14 3.05
N SER A 109 -34.69 8.95 4.06
CA SER A 109 -34.35 10.38 4.04
C SER A 109 -32.89 10.52 4.43
N VAL A 110 -32.14 11.30 3.66
CA VAL A 110 -30.70 11.43 3.85
C VAL A 110 -30.26 12.89 3.79
N THR A 111 -29.19 13.23 4.52
CA THR A 111 -28.52 14.50 4.32
C THR A 111 -27.78 14.52 2.99
N THR A 112 -27.70 15.67 2.32
CA THR A 112 -26.96 15.80 1.05
C THR A 112 -25.48 15.45 1.20
N SER A 113 -24.91 15.63 2.39
CA SER A 113 -23.52 15.29 2.73
C SER A 113 -23.24 13.78 2.66
N LEU A 114 -24.26 12.92 2.90
CA LEU A 114 -24.12 11.46 2.82
C LEU A 114 -23.73 10.99 1.40
N GLY A 115 -24.08 11.77 0.37
CA GLY A 115 -23.72 11.44 -1.00
C GLY A 115 -22.23 11.24 -1.21
N ARG A 116 -21.38 11.97 -0.49
CA ARG A 116 -19.91 11.77 -0.53
C ARG A 116 -19.47 10.46 0.13
N VAL A 117 -20.14 10.03 1.18
CA VAL A 117 -19.86 8.75 1.85
C VAL A 117 -20.21 7.58 0.94
N LEU A 118 -21.29 7.70 0.19
CA LEU A 118 -21.81 6.67 -0.72
C LEU A 118 -21.15 6.68 -2.10
N GLY A 119 -20.40 7.72 -2.44
CA GLY A 119 -19.85 7.92 -3.78
C GLY A 119 -20.94 8.17 -4.82
N VAL A 120 -21.96 8.95 -4.45
CA VAL A 120 -23.08 9.28 -5.35
C VAL A 120 -22.58 10.13 -6.52
N ASP A 121 -22.85 9.69 -7.74
CA ASP A 121 -22.76 10.50 -8.93
C ASP A 121 -24.14 11.12 -9.22
N ALA A 122 -24.31 12.41 -8.85
CA ALA A 122 -25.56 13.14 -8.98
C ALA A 122 -25.36 14.40 -9.82
N PRO A 123 -25.43 14.29 -11.15
CA PRO A 123 -25.32 15.45 -12.04
C PRO A 123 -26.54 16.38 -11.96
N HIS A 124 -27.68 15.93 -11.41
CA HIS A 124 -28.88 16.75 -11.21
C HIS A 124 -28.98 17.22 -9.75
N PRO A 125 -29.29 18.51 -9.51
CA PRO A 125 -29.36 19.06 -8.16
C PRO A 125 -30.55 18.60 -7.34
N GLU A 126 -31.66 18.23 -8.03
CA GLU A 126 -32.92 17.86 -7.40
C GLU A 126 -33.35 16.45 -7.82
N GLY A 127 -33.91 15.70 -6.90
CA GLY A 127 -34.43 14.35 -7.12
C GLY A 127 -33.90 13.34 -6.13
N VAL A 128 -34.12 12.07 -6.43
CA VAL A 128 -33.74 10.94 -5.58
C VAL A 128 -32.46 10.27 -6.10
N TRP A 129 -31.73 9.65 -5.19
CA TRP A 129 -30.59 8.79 -5.54
C TRP A 129 -31.04 7.34 -5.46
N VAL A 130 -30.66 6.54 -6.43
CA VAL A 130 -31.00 5.11 -6.47
C VAL A 130 -29.73 4.27 -6.53
N SER A 131 -29.77 3.07 -5.93
CA SER A 131 -28.64 2.16 -6.11
C SER A 131 -28.50 1.75 -7.57
N GLU A 132 -27.27 1.53 -8.04
CA GLU A 132 -27.03 1.06 -9.42
C GLU A 132 -27.77 -0.25 -9.72
N THR A 133 -27.87 -1.15 -8.75
CA THR A 133 -28.60 -2.41 -8.88
C THR A 133 -30.09 -2.18 -9.09
N LEU A 134 -30.68 -1.25 -8.35
CA LEU A 134 -32.09 -0.88 -8.52
C LEU A 134 -32.31 -0.19 -9.87
N ALA A 135 -31.42 0.73 -10.24
CA ALA A 135 -31.50 1.42 -11.54
C ALA A 135 -31.47 0.43 -12.71
N GLN A 136 -30.56 -0.55 -12.67
CA GLN A 136 -30.47 -1.60 -13.68
C GLN A 136 -31.73 -2.50 -13.70
N THR A 137 -32.23 -2.88 -12.52
CA THR A 137 -33.39 -3.77 -12.39
C THR A 137 -34.66 -3.14 -12.94
N LEU A 138 -34.87 -1.84 -12.72
CA LEU A 138 -36.05 -1.10 -13.17
C LEU A 138 -35.85 -0.35 -14.51
N GLY A 139 -34.65 -0.45 -15.11
CA GLY A 139 -34.33 0.26 -16.34
C GLY A 139 -34.32 1.79 -16.19
N LEU A 140 -33.94 2.30 -15.00
CA LEU A 140 -33.88 3.72 -14.71
C LEU A 140 -32.55 4.29 -15.21
N SER A 141 -32.60 5.53 -15.71
CA SER A 141 -31.42 6.32 -16.04
C SER A 141 -31.42 7.62 -15.26
N VAL A 142 -30.24 8.17 -15.03
CA VAL A 142 -30.07 9.48 -14.42
C VAL A 142 -30.77 10.53 -15.31
N GLY A 143 -31.56 11.43 -14.71
CA GLY A 143 -32.46 12.34 -15.38
C GLY A 143 -33.81 11.73 -15.78
N GLY A 144 -33.95 10.40 -15.68
CA GLY A 144 -35.23 9.71 -15.87
C GLY A 144 -36.15 9.84 -14.66
N THR A 145 -37.36 9.26 -14.75
CA THR A 145 -38.36 9.33 -13.69
C THR A 145 -38.73 7.96 -13.16
N LEU A 146 -38.72 7.81 -11.83
CA LEU A 146 -39.34 6.70 -11.13
C LEU A 146 -40.80 7.04 -10.85
N GLY A 147 -41.74 6.35 -11.52
CA GLY A 147 -43.18 6.49 -11.25
C GLY A 147 -43.51 5.84 -9.90
N THR A 148 -44.13 6.59 -9.00
CA THR A 148 -44.62 6.09 -7.72
C THR A 148 -46.12 6.40 -7.55
N SER A 149 -46.75 5.80 -6.51
CA SER A 149 -48.16 6.11 -6.16
C SER A 149 -48.38 7.59 -5.87
N ASP A 150 -47.37 8.27 -5.33
CA ASP A 150 -47.42 9.67 -4.89
C ASP A 150 -46.96 10.64 -5.97
N GLY A 151 -46.62 10.12 -7.16
CA GLY A 151 -46.17 10.90 -8.32
C GLY A 151 -44.77 10.47 -8.82
N PRO A 152 -44.37 11.07 -9.95
CA PRO A 152 -43.05 10.76 -10.53
C PRO A 152 -41.92 11.45 -9.74
N LEU A 153 -40.87 10.69 -9.41
CA LEU A 153 -39.64 11.17 -8.80
C LEU A 153 -38.51 11.19 -9.84
N VAL A 154 -37.79 12.30 -9.95
CA VAL A 154 -36.62 12.40 -10.84
C VAL A 154 -35.46 11.65 -10.23
N VAL A 155 -34.78 10.81 -11.00
CA VAL A 155 -33.55 10.16 -10.60
C VAL A 155 -32.40 11.15 -10.77
N ALA A 156 -31.97 11.78 -9.70
CA ALA A 156 -30.89 12.77 -9.70
C ALA A 156 -29.50 12.14 -9.84
N GLY A 157 -29.34 10.95 -9.34
CA GLY A 157 -28.06 10.25 -9.39
C GLY A 157 -28.15 8.79 -8.99
N THR A 158 -27.02 8.10 -9.14
CA THR A 158 -26.87 6.70 -8.73
C THR A 158 -25.69 6.55 -7.77
N PHE A 159 -25.72 5.48 -6.99
CA PHE A 159 -24.60 5.11 -6.12
C PHE A 159 -24.27 3.62 -6.21
N PRO A 160 -22.98 3.25 -6.15
CA PRO A 160 -22.55 1.86 -6.22
C PRO A 160 -22.82 1.16 -4.88
N TRP A 161 -23.58 0.07 -4.93
CA TRP A 161 -23.82 -0.76 -3.73
C TRP A 161 -23.70 -2.24 -4.03
N PRO A 162 -22.47 -2.75 -4.28
CA PRO A 162 -22.25 -4.15 -4.56
C PRO A 162 -22.53 -5.04 -3.32
N GLN A 163 -22.81 -6.31 -3.56
CA GLN A 163 -23.02 -7.31 -2.50
C GLN A 163 -21.67 -7.92 -2.07
N ASP A 164 -20.81 -7.11 -1.44
CA ASP A 164 -19.46 -7.46 -1.03
C ASP A 164 -19.31 -7.64 0.50
N GLY A 165 -20.45 -7.80 1.20
CA GLY A 165 -20.50 -7.94 2.66
C GLY A 165 -20.88 -6.66 3.39
N ARG A 166 -21.14 -5.55 2.66
CA ARG A 166 -21.74 -4.34 3.26
C ARG A 166 -23.21 -4.55 3.57
N ASP A 167 -23.75 -3.69 4.41
CA ASP A 167 -25.17 -3.69 4.78
C ASP A 167 -26.06 -3.76 3.54
N SER A 168 -26.91 -4.79 3.47
CA SER A 168 -27.76 -5.05 2.31
C SER A 168 -28.94 -4.08 2.17
N ARG A 169 -29.28 -3.29 3.19
CA ARG A 169 -30.45 -2.39 3.20
C ARG A 169 -30.45 -1.41 2.03
N LEU A 170 -29.28 -0.92 1.65
CA LEU A 170 -29.17 0.05 0.55
C LEU A 170 -29.06 -0.58 -0.84
N GLY A 171 -28.99 -1.91 -0.95
CA GLY A 171 -28.82 -2.61 -2.22
C GLY A 171 -29.94 -2.36 -3.24
N LEU A 172 -31.17 -2.19 -2.77
CA LEU A 172 -32.35 -1.89 -3.59
C LEU A 172 -33.11 -0.68 -3.00
N ALA A 173 -32.40 0.32 -2.52
CA ALA A 173 -32.98 1.48 -1.85
C ALA A 173 -33.09 2.70 -2.75
N VAL A 174 -34.03 3.55 -2.38
CA VAL A 174 -34.18 4.93 -2.88
C VAL A 174 -33.81 5.89 -1.74
N LEU A 175 -32.86 6.77 -1.98
CA LEU A 175 -32.44 7.79 -1.04
C LEU A 175 -33.03 9.14 -1.45
N VAL A 176 -33.70 9.79 -0.51
CA VAL A 176 -34.34 11.09 -0.70
C VAL A 176 -33.49 12.15 0.01
N PRO A 177 -32.64 12.89 -0.72
CA PRO A 177 -31.91 14.00 -0.11
C PRO A 177 -32.87 15.06 0.41
N THR A 178 -32.70 15.44 1.66
CA THR A 178 -33.55 16.46 2.28
C THR A 178 -32.72 17.44 3.11
N THR A 179 -33.24 18.68 3.18
CA THR A 179 -32.71 19.73 4.05
C THR A 179 -33.66 20.01 5.24
N VAL A 180 -34.65 19.13 5.44
CA VAL A 180 -35.62 19.30 6.53
C VAL A 180 -34.88 19.07 7.86
N ASP A 181 -35.09 20.00 8.79
CA ASP A 181 -34.59 19.90 10.15
C ASP A 181 -35.41 18.85 10.90
N GLN A 182 -34.84 17.63 10.95
CA GLN A 182 -35.39 16.48 11.66
C GLN A 182 -34.27 15.69 12.31
N ARG A 183 -34.60 14.92 13.33
CA ARG A 183 -33.65 13.97 13.91
C ARG A 183 -33.52 12.74 13.00
N TYR A 184 -32.33 12.19 12.96
CA TYR A 184 -31.99 11.03 12.17
C TYR A 184 -31.70 9.83 13.07
N ASP A 185 -31.67 8.62 12.51
CA ASP A 185 -31.42 7.38 13.25
C ASP A 185 -29.95 6.98 13.19
N GLU A 186 -29.26 7.33 12.12
CA GLU A 186 -27.88 6.92 11.91
C GLU A 186 -27.04 8.09 11.36
N CYS A 187 -25.78 8.16 11.84
CA CYS A 187 -24.73 8.96 11.23
C CYS A 187 -23.61 8.03 10.74
N TRP A 188 -23.21 8.22 9.49
CA TRP A 188 -22.15 7.49 8.84
C TRP A 188 -20.98 8.42 8.57
N ALA A 189 -19.76 7.96 8.93
CA ALA A 189 -18.54 8.73 8.76
C ALA A 189 -17.45 7.86 8.08
N ALA A 190 -16.95 8.32 6.96
CA ALA A 190 -15.80 7.72 6.28
C ALA A 190 -14.51 8.35 6.82
N GLY A 191 -13.63 7.54 7.40
CA GLY A 191 -12.35 7.98 7.92
C GLY A 191 -11.19 7.14 7.41
N TRP A 192 -10.09 7.80 7.05
CA TRP A 192 -8.89 7.12 6.63
C TRP A 192 -7.64 7.91 7.05
N PRO A 193 -6.63 7.26 7.65
CA PRO A 193 -6.60 5.85 8.12
C PRO A 193 -7.63 5.56 9.23
N THR A 194 -8.05 4.28 9.34
CA THR A 194 -9.03 3.88 10.35
C THR A 194 -8.45 3.98 11.74
N THR A 195 -8.98 4.89 12.55
CA THR A 195 -8.59 5.11 13.94
C THR A 195 -9.80 5.05 14.85
N GLY A 196 -9.62 4.72 16.12
CA GLY A 196 -10.71 4.77 17.11
C GLY A 196 -11.30 6.17 17.33
N ALA A 197 -10.59 7.22 16.90
CA ALA A 197 -11.06 8.60 17.02
C ALA A 197 -12.37 8.86 16.26
N VAL A 198 -12.61 8.17 15.13
CA VAL A 198 -13.87 8.30 14.37
C VAL A 198 -15.05 7.76 15.19
N ASP A 199 -14.87 6.64 15.91
CA ASP A 199 -15.90 6.07 16.77
C ASP A 199 -16.24 6.98 17.95
N ASP A 200 -15.24 7.65 18.52
CA ASP A 200 -15.44 8.61 19.61
C ASP A 200 -16.15 9.87 19.11
N LEU A 201 -15.78 10.36 17.92
CA LEU A 201 -16.45 11.49 17.26
C LEU A 201 -17.92 11.16 16.94
N LEU A 202 -18.21 9.97 16.43
CA LEU A 202 -19.58 9.54 16.13
C LEU A 202 -20.49 9.53 17.35
N ARG A 203 -19.96 9.26 18.56
CA ARG A 203 -20.76 9.32 19.79
C ARG A 203 -21.16 10.73 20.15
N THR A 204 -20.42 11.76 19.72
CA THR A 204 -20.73 13.17 20.06
C THR A 204 -21.89 13.76 19.28
N VAL A 205 -22.31 13.11 18.17
CA VAL A 205 -23.43 13.59 17.34
C VAL A 205 -24.80 13.09 17.81
N VAL A 206 -24.82 12.33 18.90
CA VAL A 206 -26.05 11.74 19.44
C VAL A 206 -26.49 12.56 20.65
N ASP A 207 -27.69 13.13 20.58
CA ASP A 207 -28.35 13.77 21.69
C ASP A 207 -29.07 12.72 22.54
N VAL A 208 -28.40 12.23 23.57
CA VAL A 208 -29.00 11.27 24.51
C VAL A 208 -29.70 12.05 25.60
N GLU A 209 -31.03 11.99 25.62
CA GLU A 209 -31.75 12.40 26.83
C GLU A 209 -31.43 11.41 27.97
N PRO A 210 -31.24 11.89 29.22
CA PRO A 210 -30.85 11.04 30.36
C PRO A 210 -31.82 9.90 30.68
N GLN A 211 -32.97 9.87 30.05
CA GLN A 211 -34.05 8.89 30.29
C GLN A 211 -34.28 7.91 29.10
N SER A 212 -33.53 8.04 27.99
CA SER A 212 -33.69 7.14 26.87
C SER A 212 -33.06 5.78 27.20
N THR A 213 -33.87 4.71 27.09
CA THR A 213 -33.42 3.31 27.25
C THR A 213 -32.81 2.74 25.97
N GLU A 214 -32.79 3.53 24.92
CA GLU A 214 -32.28 3.07 23.61
C GLU A 214 -30.75 3.08 23.57
N ALA A 215 -30.16 1.92 23.23
CA ALA A 215 -28.73 1.76 23.22
C ALA A 215 -28.10 2.41 21.98
N VAL A 216 -27.21 3.37 22.21
CA VAL A 216 -26.34 3.89 21.15
C VAL A 216 -25.37 2.80 20.72
N THR A 217 -25.45 2.40 19.46
CA THR A 217 -24.56 1.38 18.89
C THR A 217 -23.62 1.99 17.87
N VAL A 218 -22.32 1.69 18.00
CA VAL A 218 -21.31 2.05 17.01
C VAL A 218 -20.98 0.81 16.19
N GLY A 219 -21.06 0.93 14.90
CA GLY A 219 -20.89 -0.15 13.94
C GLY A 219 -19.97 0.21 12.78
N GLN A 220 -20.08 -0.57 11.75
CA GLN A 220 -19.31 -0.47 10.52
C GLN A 220 -20.20 -0.91 9.36
N VAL A 221 -20.11 -0.24 8.21
CA VAL A 221 -20.94 -0.56 7.04
C VAL A 221 -20.61 -1.95 6.48
N ASN A 222 -19.35 -2.33 6.50
CA ASN A 222 -18.92 -3.65 6.04
C ASN A 222 -17.92 -4.24 7.03
N THR A 223 -18.25 -5.38 7.61
CA THR A 223 -17.42 -6.11 8.59
C THR A 223 -16.64 -7.28 7.99
N SER A 224 -16.82 -7.57 6.70
CA SER A 224 -16.26 -8.76 6.03
C SER A 224 -14.72 -8.76 6.02
N LEU A 225 -14.08 -7.58 5.99
CA LEU A 225 -12.63 -7.41 5.99
C LEU A 225 -12.07 -7.08 7.39
N GLY A 226 -12.86 -7.33 8.44
CA GLY A 226 -12.45 -7.04 9.82
C GLY A 226 -12.86 -5.65 10.31
N LYS A 227 -12.63 -5.40 11.62
CA LYS A 227 -13.11 -4.18 12.29
C LYS A 227 -12.19 -2.97 12.13
N SER A 228 -10.93 -3.20 11.81
CA SER A 228 -9.92 -2.16 11.64
C SER A 228 -8.85 -2.62 10.67
N PHE A 229 -8.30 -1.70 9.92
CA PHE A 229 -7.13 -1.91 9.08
C PHE A 229 -6.14 -0.77 9.35
N ASP A 230 -5.01 -1.11 9.97
CA ASP A 230 -3.91 -0.16 10.18
C ASP A 230 -2.80 -0.44 9.17
N ALA A 231 -2.83 0.32 8.06
CA ALA A 231 -1.83 0.20 6.99
C ALA A 231 -0.42 0.55 7.48
N HIS A 232 -0.29 1.49 8.43
CA HIS A 232 1.00 1.91 8.96
C HIS A 232 1.61 0.81 9.81
N GLN A 233 0.84 0.26 10.75
CA GLN A 233 1.29 -0.85 11.59
C GLN A 233 1.63 -2.08 10.74
N ALA A 234 0.80 -2.45 9.78
CA ALA A 234 1.05 -3.56 8.87
C ALA A 234 2.34 -3.37 8.05
N PHE A 235 2.61 -2.14 7.61
CA PHE A 235 3.85 -1.79 6.92
C PHE A 235 5.07 -1.88 7.85
N GLU A 236 4.98 -1.39 9.08
CA GLU A 236 6.07 -1.39 10.06
C GLU A 236 6.40 -2.80 10.57
N GLU A 237 5.38 -3.64 10.77
CA GLU A 237 5.52 -4.99 11.31
C GLU A 237 5.81 -6.06 10.24
N ARG A 238 5.85 -5.69 8.94
CA ARG A 238 6.09 -6.65 7.88
C ARG A 238 7.42 -7.40 8.07
N PRO A 239 7.45 -8.73 7.95
CA PRO A 239 8.66 -9.52 8.13
C PRO A 239 9.78 -9.12 7.16
N THR A 240 9.40 -8.63 5.98
CA THR A 240 10.31 -8.24 4.90
C THR A 240 11.01 -6.89 5.11
N ARG A 241 10.67 -6.12 6.14
CA ARG A 241 11.31 -4.82 6.46
C ARG A 241 12.83 -4.90 6.61
N PHE A 242 13.33 -6.09 6.94
CA PHE A 242 14.77 -6.35 7.08
C PHE A 242 15.44 -6.79 5.76
N ALA A 243 14.72 -6.92 4.65
CA ALA A 243 15.27 -7.33 3.37
C ALA A 243 16.47 -6.48 2.91
N PRO A 244 16.48 -5.13 3.07
CA PRO A 244 17.63 -4.32 2.71
C PRO A 244 18.91 -4.67 3.50
N TRP A 245 18.78 -4.99 4.79
CA TRP A 245 19.89 -5.45 5.62
C TRP A 245 20.34 -6.86 5.25
N GLY A 246 19.40 -7.73 4.88
CA GLY A 246 19.70 -9.05 4.31
C GLY A 246 20.52 -8.92 3.04
N CYS A 247 20.15 -8.01 2.13
CA CYS A 247 20.91 -7.71 0.92
C CYS A 247 22.33 -7.21 1.25
N ALA A 248 22.49 -6.31 2.22
CA ALA A 248 23.78 -5.85 2.68
C ALA A 248 24.66 -7.01 3.18
N GLY A 249 24.09 -7.91 3.96
CA GLY A 249 24.77 -9.13 4.45
C GLY A 249 25.20 -10.06 3.32
N VAL A 250 24.29 -10.34 2.36
CA VAL A 250 24.61 -11.15 1.17
C VAL A 250 25.74 -10.51 0.37
N GLY A 251 25.64 -9.21 0.08
CA GLY A 251 26.67 -8.47 -0.61
C GLY A 251 28.01 -8.56 0.09
N PHE A 252 28.01 -8.34 1.41
CA PHE A 252 29.22 -8.47 2.23
C PHE A 252 29.88 -9.85 2.10
N VAL A 253 29.10 -10.92 2.20
CA VAL A 253 29.62 -12.29 2.08
C VAL A 253 30.18 -12.53 0.67
N LEU A 254 29.50 -12.11 -0.39
CA LEU A 254 29.97 -12.26 -1.77
C LEU A 254 31.26 -11.47 -2.01
N GLY A 255 31.35 -10.23 -1.55
CA GLY A 255 32.56 -9.41 -1.68
C GLY A 255 33.73 -9.97 -0.89
N TYR A 256 33.48 -10.36 0.35
CA TYR A 256 34.50 -11.00 1.20
C TYR A 256 35.01 -12.31 0.59
N TRP A 257 34.10 -13.18 0.19
CA TRP A 257 34.43 -14.50 -0.33
C TRP A 257 35.12 -14.43 -1.72
N GLY A 258 34.67 -13.55 -2.59
CA GLY A 258 35.27 -13.32 -3.90
C GLY A 258 36.76 -12.98 -3.81
N LEU A 259 37.14 -12.10 -2.88
CA LEU A 259 38.52 -11.75 -2.64
C LEU A 259 39.30 -12.77 -1.78
N ARG A 260 38.62 -13.39 -0.84
CA ARG A 260 39.27 -14.41 0.03
C ARG A 260 39.80 -15.59 -0.77
N ARG A 261 39.13 -15.97 -1.86
CA ARG A 261 39.61 -17.03 -2.79
C ARG A 261 40.93 -16.67 -3.46
N ARG A 262 41.16 -15.36 -3.72
CA ARG A 262 42.34 -14.83 -4.40
C ARG A 262 43.44 -14.37 -3.42
N ARG A 263 43.39 -14.84 -2.14
CA ARG A 263 44.32 -14.43 -1.08
C ARG A 263 45.78 -14.62 -1.42
N LEU A 264 46.13 -15.69 -2.18
CA LEU A 264 47.50 -15.99 -2.65
C LEU A 264 47.99 -14.94 -3.65
N GLU A 265 47.18 -14.57 -4.62
CA GLU A 265 47.49 -13.54 -5.63
C GLU A 265 47.78 -12.20 -4.93
N HIS A 266 46.91 -11.81 -4.00
CA HIS A 266 47.06 -10.57 -3.24
C HIS A 266 48.26 -10.57 -2.31
N ALA A 267 48.58 -11.70 -1.68
CA ALA A 267 49.78 -11.83 -0.85
C ALA A 267 51.08 -11.79 -1.68
N GLY A 268 51.07 -12.46 -2.87
CA GLY A 268 52.19 -12.43 -3.82
C GLY A 268 52.44 -11.03 -4.41
N ALA A 269 51.39 -10.32 -4.79
CA ALA A 269 51.48 -8.95 -5.29
C ALA A 269 52.10 -7.98 -4.26
N ARG A 270 51.77 -8.18 -2.96
CA ARG A 270 52.39 -7.40 -1.88
C ARG A 270 53.86 -7.75 -1.71
N HIS A 271 54.23 -9.03 -1.79
CA HIS A 271 55.60 -9.46 -1.74
C HIS A 271 56.42 -8.86 -2.90
N ALA A 272 55.79 -8.69 -4.07
CA ALA A 272 56.38 -8.01 -5.21
C ALA A 272 56.42 -6.47 -5.10
N GLY A 273 56.04 -5.88 -3.94
CA GLY A 273 56.15 -4.46 -3.66
C GLY A 273 54.87 -3.62 -3.96
N GLN A 274 53.70 -4.25 -4.20
CA GLN A 274 52.44 -3.52 -4.35
C GLN A 274 52.04 -2.89 -3.01
N SER A 275 51.74 -1.59 -3.01
CA SER A 275 51.29 -0.86 -1.81
C SER A 275 49.86 -1.32 -1.40
N ARG A 276 49.55 -1.20 -0.10
CA ARG A 276 48.21 -1.52 0.43
C ARG A 276 47.09 -0.67 -0.23
N SER A 277 47.36 0.61 -0.45
CA SER A 277 46.43 1.52 -1.08
C SER A 277 46.14 1.14 -2.53
N ALA A 278 47.15 0.75 -3.30
CA ALA A 278 46.95 0.29 -4.67
C ALA A 278 46.14 -1.01 -4.70
N GLN A 279 46.43 -1.96 -3.80
CA GLN A 279 45.68 -3.21 -3.70
C GLN A 279 44.23 -3.00 -3.31
N LEU A 280 43.96 -2.12 -2.33
CA LEU A 280 42.59 -1.73 -1.97
C LEU A 280 41.86 -1.08 -3.14
N ALA A 281 42.53 -0.17 -3.87
CA ALA A 281 41.92 0.51 -5.03
C ALA A 281 41.57 -0.47 -6.14
N THR A 282 42.47 -1.41 -6.52
CA THR A 282 42.19 -2.44 -7.52
C THR A 282 41.01 -3.31 -7.11
N ALA A 283 41.02 -3.83 -5.87
CA ALA A 283 39.96 -4.69 -5.37
C ALA A 283 38.60 -3.96 -5.28
N SER A 284 38.59 -2.70 -4.83
CA SER A 284 37.35 -1.91 -4.77
C SER A 284 36.79 -1.60 -6.16
N LEU A 285 37.65 -1.33 -7.16
CA LEU A 285 37.23 -1.12 -8.55
C LEU A 285 36.66 -2.39 -9.16
N GLU A 286 37.34 -3.52 -9.02
CA GLU A 286 36.82 -4.80 -9.51
C GLU A 286 35.45 -5.11 -8.89
N THR A 287 35.33 -4.90 -7.56
CA THR A 287 34.07 -5.12 -6.84
C THR A 287 32.99 -4.15 -7.30
N ALA A 288 33.30 -2.86 -7.49
CA ALA A 288 32.35 -1.87 -7.94
C ALA A 288 31.79 -2.21 -9.35
N VAL A 289 32.63 -2.76 -10.25
CA VAL A 289 32.20 -3.17 -11.58
C VAL A 289 31.17 -4.29 -11.51
N TRP A 290 31.50 -5.42 -10.84
CA TRP A 290 30.57 -6.54 -10.80
C TRP A 290 29.37 -6.30 -9.91
N ALA A 291 29.53 -5.59 -8.76
CA ALA A 291 28.41 -5.26 -7.88
C ALA A 291 27.48 -4.23 -8.54
N GLY A 292 28.04 -3.25 -9.28
CA GLY A 292 27.27 -2.31 -10.09
C GLY A 292 26.49 -3.01 -11.21
N ALA A 293 27.12 -3.93 -11.93
CA ALA A 293 26.44 -4.74 -12.94
C ALA A 293 25.32 -5.59 -12.34
N GLY A 294 25.58 -6.26 -11.20
CA GLY A 294 24.56 -7.00 -10.46
C GLY A 294 23.41 -6.13 -9.98
N ALA A 295 23.72 -4.92 -9.48
CA ALA A 295 22.70 -3.97 -9.07
C ALA A 295 21.83 -3.47 -10.24
N VAL A 296 22.43 -3.22 -11.40
CA VAL A 296 21.68 -2.85 -12.61
C VAL A 296 20.75 -3.97 -13.05
N VAL A 297 21.23 -5.20 -13.11
CA VAL A 297 20.41 -6.37 -13.51
C VAL A 297 19.29 -6.61 -12.50
N GLY A 298 19.60 -6.63 -11.20
CA GLY A 298 18.59 -6.79 -10.15
C GLY A 298 17.59 -5.64 -10.11
N GLY A 299 18.06 -4.40 -10.21
CA GLY A 299 17.21 -3.21 -10.27
C GLY A 299 16.30 -3.17 -11.49
N SER A 300 16.79 -3.60 -12.68
CA SER A 300 15.96 -3.70 -13.88
C SER A 300 14.87 -4.76 -13.74
N ALA A 301 15.19 -5.92 -13.14
CA ALA A 301 14.20 -6.95 -12.86
C ALA A 301 13.11 -6.46 -11.88
N LEU A 302 13.50 -5.71 -10.82
CA LEU A 302 12.57 -5.10 -9.90
C LEU A 302 11.69 -4.04 -10.56
N LEU A 303 12.25 -3.22 -11.46
CA LEU A 303 11.47 -2.25 -12.23
C LEU A 303 10.40 -2.93 -13.05
N VAL A 304 10.75 -4.00 -13.78
CA VAL A 304 9.78 -4.79 -14.53
C VAL A 304 8.72 -5.41 -13.63
N LEU A 305 9.11 -5.98 -12.49
CA LEU A 305 8.19 -6.54 -11.50
C LEU A 305 7.16 -5.50 -11.04
N VAL A 306 7.63 -4.32 -10.62
CA VAL A 306 6.76 -3.25 -10.10
C VAL A 306 5.85 -2.69 -11.20
N THR A 307 6.35 -2.50 -12.43
CA THR A 307 5.52 -2.00 -13.53
C THR A 307 4.42 -2.98 -13.95
N LEU A 308 4.68 -4.28 -13.86
CA LEU A 308 3.69 -5.32 -14.19
C LEU A 308 2.71 -5.62 -13.05
N SER A 309 3.04 -5.24 -11.83
CA SER A 309 2.20 -5.56 -10.64
C SER A 309 0.95 -4.71 -10.49
N GLY A 310 0.83 -3.60 -11.23
CA GLY A 310 -0.29 -2.68 -11.11
C GLY A 310 -0.30 -1.86 -9.80
N ALA A 311 0.84 -1.70 -9.12
CA ALA A 311 0.97 -0.88 -7.92
C ALA A 311 0.49 0.55 -8.16
N HIS A 312 -0.19 1.15 -7.20
CA HIS A 312 -0.71 2.52 -7.28
C HIS A 312 0.42 3.55 -7.34
N ASP A 313 1.40 3.43 -6.41
CA ASP A 313 2.61 4.26 -6.41
C ASP A 313 3.85 3.42 -6.78
N GLN A 314 3.96 3.12 -8.08
CA GLN A 314 5.08 2.34 -8.64
C GLN A 314 6.44 2.97 -8.28
N ALA A 315 6.51 4.31 -8.21
CA ALA A 315 7.77 5.01 -7.94
C ALA A 315 8.21 4.83 -6.48
N ALA A 316 7.28 4.86 -5.52
CA ALA A 316 7.58 4.63 -4.11
C ALA A 316 8.00 3.18 -3.87
N VAL A 317 7.25 2.21 -4.41
CA VAL A 317 7.57 0.78 -4.27
C VAL A 317 8.92 0.46 -4.91
N PHE A 318 9.20 0.99 -6.11
CA PHE A 318 10.50 0.78 -6.76
C PHE A 318 11.65 1.38 -5.95
N ARG A 319 11.51 2.61 -5.44
CA ARG A 319 12.54 3.23 -4.59
C ARG A 319 12.83 2.40 -3.34
N LEU A 320 11.80 1.88 -2.70
CA LEU A 320 11.96 1.00 -1.53
C LEU A 320 12.73 -0.27 -1.90
N ALA A 321 12.34 -0.97 -2.97
CA ALA A 321 12.99 -2.18 -3.43
C ALA A 321 14.44 -1.94 -3.87
N ALA A 322 14.70 -0.82 -4.57
CA ALA A 322 16.04 -0.45 -5.04
C ALA A 322 17.02 -0.18 -3.90
N GLN A 323 16.55 0.26 -2.72
CA GLN A 323 17.39 0.42 -1.52
C GLN A 323 18.06 -0.89 -1.12
N GLY A 324 17.36 -2.01 -1.19
CA GLY A 324 17.93 -3.32 -0.89
C GLY A 324 19.08 -3.67 -1.82
N VAL A 325 18.88 -3.51 -3.12
CA VAL A 325 19.93 -3.79 -4.12
C VAL A 325 21.13 -2.86 -3.94
N ALA A 326 20.90 -1.58 -3.68
CA ALA A 326 21.96 -0.61 -3.42
C ALA A 326 22.78 -0.96 -2.16
N LEU A 327 22.10 -1.33 -1.06
CA LEU A 327 22.77 -1.79 0.15
C LEU A 327 23.53 -3.11 -0.06
N GLY A 328 23.05 -3.99 -0.92
CA GLY A 328 23.76 -5.18 -1.36
C GLY A 328 25.09 -4.85 -2.05
N ALA A 329 25.08 -3.89 -2.97
CA ALA A 329 26.30 -3.43 -3.65
C ALA A 329 27.29 -2.76 -2.66
N LEU A 330 26.80 -1.94 -1.75
CA LEU A 330 27.62 -1.33 -0.70
C LEU A 330 28.19 -2.40 0.25
N GLY A 331 27.40 -3.38 0.64
CA GLY A 331 27.84 -4.54 1.41
C GLY A 331 28.97 -5.29 0.72
N ALA A 332 28.88 -5.49 -0.60
CA ALA A 332 29.94 -6.15 -1.37
C ALA A 332 31.25 -5.37 -1.36
N LEU A 333 31.21 -4.07 -1.50
CA LEU A 333 32.38 -3.19 -1.37
C LEU A 333 33.00 -3.29 0.03
N LEU A 334 32.18 -3.27 1.07
CA LEU A 334 32.64 -3.40 2.45
C LEU A 334 33.27 -4.76 2.71
N GLY A 335 32.64 -5.85 2.25
CA GLY A 335 33.18 -7.21 2.37
C GLY A 335 34.53 -7.36 1.67
N ALA A 336 34.65 -6.81 0.48
CA ALA A 336 35.89 -6.81 -0.30
C ALA A 336 37.01 -6.05 0.41
N THR A 337 36.73 -4.84 0.90
CA THR A 337 37.74 -4.02 1.63
C THR A 337 38.21 -4.71 2.91
N VAL A 338 37.31 -5.35 3.65
CA VAL A 338 37.65 -6.14 4.84
C VAL A 338 38.52 -7.33 4.44
N ALA A 339 38.17 -8.08 3.39
CA ALA A 339 38.93 -9.24 2.95
C ALA A 339 40.39 -8.88 2.58
N VAL A 340 40.58 -7.81 1.80
CA VAL A 340 41.92 -7.31 1.43
C VAL A 340 42.73 -6.87 2.63
N SER A 341 42.10 -6.17 3.58
CA SER A 341 42.78 -5.68 4.79
C SER A 341 43.30 -6.81 5.67
N LEU A 342 42.65 -7.98 5.63
CA LEU A 342 43.03 -9.16 6.38
C LEU A 342 44.16 -9.97 5.71
N VAL A 343 44.52 -9.70 4.43
CA VAL A 343 45.64 -10.38 3.77
C VAL A 343 46.96 -9.86 4.33
N ARG A 344 47.76 -10.79 4.89
CA ARG A 344 49.07 -10.49 5.48
C ARG A 344 50.17 -11.23 4.72
N GLU A 345 51.18 -10.51 4.28
CA GLU A 345 52.34 -11.02 3.56
C GLU A 345 53.07 -12.14 4.33
N ARG A 346 53.23 -12.00 5.66
CA ARG A 346 53.84 -13.01 6.54
C ARG A 346 53.17 -14.38 6.54
N HIS A 347 51.94 -14.48 5.99
CA HIS A 347 51.21 -15.74 5.92
C HIS A 347 51.25 -16.39 4.53
N LEU A 348 52.09 -15.89 3.59
CA LEU A 348 52.21 -16.40 2.22
C LEU A 348 52.43 -17.91 2.19
N PHE A 349 53.40 -18.42 2.96
CA PHE A 349 53.71 -19.87 3.03
C PHE A 349 52.56 -20.69 3.60
N ARG A 350 51.83 -20.15 4.56
CA ARG A 350 50.67 -20.82 5.15
C ARG A 350 49.53 -20.92 4.10
N TYR A 351 49.30 -19.85 3.34
CA TYR A 351 48.30 -19.85 2.29
C TYR A 351 48.62 -20.82 1.15
N PHE A 352 49.89 -21.12 0.96
CA PHE A 352 50.35 -22.10 -0.03
C PHE A 352 50.12 -23.55 0.43
N LYS A 353 50.24 -23.81 1.73
CA LYS A 353 50.06 -25.14 2.33
C LYS A 353 48.60 -25.54 2.49
N ASP A 354 47.72 -24.57 2.65
CA ASP A 354 46.26 -24.73 2.87
C ASP A 354 45.44 -24.70 1.55
N ARG A 355 46.06 -25.11 0.43
CA ARG A 355 45.44 -25.12 -0.89
C ARG A 355 44.78 -26.45 -1.28
#